data_8f18e4cbf8c01ca18f5119cf26ccab64
#
_entry.id   8f18e4cbf8c01ca18f5119cf26ccab64
#
_cell.length_a   1.000
_cell.length_b   1.000
_cell.length_c   1.000
_cell.angle_alpha   90.00
_cell.angle_beta   90.00
_cell.angle_gamma   90.00
#
_symmetry.space_group_name_H-M   'P 1'
#
loop_
_entity.id
_entity.type
_entity.pdbx_description
1 polymer ?
#
loop_
_entity_poly.entity_id
_entity_poly.type
_entity_poly.pdbx_seq_one_letter_code
_entity_poly.pdbx_strand_id
1 'polypeptide(L)'
;MCIRDRYRDELIISTKAGYDMWEGPYGNWGSRKYLIASLDQSLKRLGIPYVDIFYHHRMDPNTPLEETMGALAQIVKSGKALYVGLSNYDGPTMAKAERILDELHVPFVINQNRYSILDRSVEKNGLLKQTYASGKGLICFSPLAQGMLTDRYLKDMPADSRAVKDGRFLHEDQVLATRPLLNQLNEIAAGYDMKLSELAIAWLLNKPEVTTVLI
;
A
#
# COMPACT_ATOMS: atom_id res chain seq x y z
N MET A 1 -25.52 -9.69 12.58
CA MET A 1 -25.27 -9.98 11.16
C MET A 1 -24.41 -8.84 10.60
N CYS A 2 -23.16 -9.12 10.27
CA CYS A 2 -22.21 -8.12 9.77
C CYS A 2 -22.46 -7.88 8.28
N ILE A 3 -22.21 -6.67 7.76
CA ILE A 3 -22.25 -6.36 6.32
C ILE A 3 -21.44 -7.38 5.50
N ARG A 4 -20.33 -7.87 6.05
CA ARG A 4 -19.47 -8.91 5.46
C ARG A 4 -20.19 -10.24 5.17
N ASP A 5 -21.16 -10.63 6.02
CA ASP A 5 -21.84 -11.91 5.86
C ASP A 5 -22.89 -11.87 4.73
N ARG A 6 -23.45 -10.68 4.47
CA ARG A 6 -24.52 -10.51 3.49
C ARG A 6 -24.02 -10.25 2.06
N TYR A 7 -22.84 -9.63 1.93
CA TYR A 7 -22.29 -9.18 0.65
C TYR A 7 -20.86 -9.66 0.41
N ARG A 8 -20.43 -10.75 1.10
CA ARG A 8 -19.04 -11.24 1.01
C ARG A 8 -18.57 -11.44 -0.42
N ASP A 9 -19.43 -11.99 -1.26
CA ASP A 9 -19.08 -12.34 -2.64
C ASP A 9 -18.95 -11.12 -3.57
N GLU A 10 -19.47 -9.96 -3.14
CA GLU A 10 -19.35 -8.68 -3.84
C GLU A 10 -18.20 -7.81 -3.32
N LEU A 11 -17.55 -8.23 -2.23
CA LEU A 11 -16.49 -7.44 -1.59
C LEU A 11 -15.12 -8.01 -1.91
N ILE A 12 -14.17 -7.14 -2.25
CA ILE A 12 -12.74 -7.47 -2.30
C ILE A 12 -12.14 -7.19 -0.92
N ILE A 13 -11.93 -8.25 -0.14
CA ILE A 13 -11.33 -8.15 1.19
C ILE A 13 -9.86 -8.52 1.09
N SER A 14 -8.99 -7.64 1.61
CA SER A 14 -7.55 -7.90 1.64
C SER A 14 -6.95 -7.73 3.03
N THR A 15 -5.85 -8.43 3.29
CA THR A 15 -5.02 -8.23 4.48
C THR A 15 -3.55 -8.36 4.13
N LYS A 16 -2.68 -7.98 5.07
CA LYS A 16 -1.22 -7.92 4.86
C LYS A 16 -0.47 -8.53 6.03
N ALA A 17 0.74 -9.03 5.76
CA ALA A 17 1.71 -9.39 6.78
C ALA A 17 3.12 -8.93 6.37
N GLY A 18 3.96 -8.51 7.34
CA GLY A 18 5.33 -8.03 7.10
C GLY A 18 5.87 -7.13 8.21
N TYR A 19 5.04 -6.72 9.15
CA TYR A 19 5.41 -5.94 10.34
C TYR A 19 5.16 -6.75 11.61
N ASP A 20 5.65 -6.24 12.75
CA ASP A 20 5.55 -6.91 14.05
C ASP A 20 4.10 -7.25 14.41
N MET A 21 3.83 -8.52 14.62
CA MET A 21 2.51 -9.06 14.97
C MET A 21 2.49 -9.72 16.34
N TRP A 22 3.62 -10.28 16.78
CA TRP A 22 3.83 -10.89 18.10
C TRP A 22 5.31 -10.92 18.43
N GLU A 23 5.65 -11.09 19.69
CA GLU A 23 7.03 -11.21 20.17
C GLU A 23 7.70 -12.51 19.70
N GLY A 24 9.00 -12.45 19.46
CA GLY A 24 9.82 -13.59 19.09
C GLY A 24 10.31 -13.58 17.64
N PRO A 25 11.17 -14.54 17.26
CA PRO A 25 11.91 -14.49 15.99
C PRO A 25 11.04 -14.71 14.74
N TYR A 26 9.82 -15.19 14.91
CA TYR A 26 8.88 -15.46 13.82
C TYR A 26 7.66 -14.51 13.84
N GLY A 27 7.75 -13.38 14.53
CA GLY A 27 6.64 -12.42 14.64
C GLY A 27 6.67 -11.30 13.59
N ASN A 28 7.57 -11.34 12.60
CA ASN A 28 7.83 -10.24 11.67
C ASN A 28 8.35 -10.74 10.31
N TRP A 29 8.43 -9.82 9.31
CA TRP A 29 9.08 -9.96 8.01
C TRP A 29 8.37 -10.90 7.02
N GLY A 30 9.11 -11.81 6.36
CA GLY A 30 8.64 -12.55 5.20
C GLY A 30 8.82 -14.07 5.25
N SER A 31 9.21 -14.64 6.43
CA SER A 31 9.38 -16.08 6.54
C SER A 31 8.06 -16.84 6.32
N ARG A 32 8.14 -18.05 5.79
CA ARG A 32 6.97 -18.91 5.54
C ARG A 32 6.10 -19.10 6.78
N LYS A 33 6.74 -19.42 7.91
CA LYS A 33 6.04 -19.60 9.19
C LYS A 33 5.26 -18.36 9.60
N TYR A 34 5.89 -17.19 9.49
CA TYR A 34 5.27 -15.92 9.82
C TYR A 34 4.09 -15.59 8.92
N LEU A 35 4.25 -15.67 7.58
CA LEU A 35 3.21 -15.30 6.64
C LEU A 35 1.96 -16.17 6.77
N ILE A 36 2.13 -17.49 6.89
CA ILE A 36 1.01 -18.43 7.07
C ILE A 36 0.30 -18.19 8.40
N ALA A 37 1.04 -18.06 9.50
CA ALA A 37 0.45 -17.81 10.82
C ALA A 37 -0.27 -16.46 10.89
N SER A 38 0.30 -15.42 10.28
CA SER A 38 -0.33 -14.08 10.21
C SER A 38 -1.64 -14.09 9.46
N LEU A 39 -1.71 -14.82 8.34
CA LEU A 39 -2.96 -14.95 7.60
C LEU A 39 -3.99 -15.73 8.41
N ASP A 40 -3.63 -16.84 9.02
CA ASP A 40 -4.55 -17.64 9.86
C ASP A 40 -5.14 -16.82 11.00
N GLN A 41 -4.32 -16.02 11.68
CA GLN A 41 -4.80 -15.10 12.70
C GLN A 41 -5.71 -14.00 12.12
N SER A 42 -5.40 -13.49 10.94
CA SER A 42 -6.22 -12.48 10.25
C SER A 42 -7.58 -13.03 9.87
N LEU A 43 -7.64 -14.22 9.27
CA LEU A 43 -8.90 -14.91 8.92
C LEU A 43 -9.77 -15.18 10.15
N LYS A 44 -9.15 -15.62 11.25
CA LYS A 44 -9.85 -15.83 12.53
C LYS A 44 -10.45 -14.52 13.06
N ARG A 45 -9.68 -13.42 13.07
CA ARG A 45 -10.18 -12.09 13.53
C ARG A 45 -11.27 -11.53 12.62
N LEU A 46 -11.16 -11.76 11.32
CA LEU A 46 -12.13 -11.31 10.32
C LEU A 46 -13.40 -12.18 10.32
N GLY A 47 -13.33 -13.41 10.83
CA GLY A 47 -14.44 -14.37 10.80
C GLY A 47 -14.80 -14.82 9.38
N ILE A 48 -13.81 -14.94 8.49
CA ILE A 48 -14.00 -15.36 7.08
C ILE A 48 -13.04 -16.49 6.72
N PRO A 49 -13.40 -17.39 5.78
CA PRO A 49 -12.57 -18.52 5.40
C PRO A 49 -11.38 -18.13 4.49
N TYR A 50 -11.48 -17.06 3.74
CA TYR A 50 -10.44 -16.59 2.83
C TYR A 50 -10.49 -15.07 2.64
N VAL A 51 -9.39 -14.49 2.15
CA VAL A 51 -9.31 -13.12 1.61
C VAL A 51 -9.16 -13.15 0.10
N ASP A 52 -9.57 -12.08 -0.57
CA ASP A 52 -9.38 -11.98 -2.01
C ASP A 52 -7.92 -11.72 -2.35
N ILE A 53 -7.26 -10.80 -1.63
CA ILE A 53 -5.84 -10.49 -1.85
C ILE A 53 -5.08 -10.58 -0.53
N PHE A 54 -4.01 -11.36 -0.50
CA PHE A 54 -3.05 -11.36 0.60
C PHE A 54 -1.75 -10.68 0.17
N TYR A 55 -1.36 -9.62 0.90
CA TYR A 55 -0.16 -8.86 0.60
C TYR A 55 1.02 -9.27 1.46
N HIS A 56 2.20 -9.44 0.84
CA HIS A 56 3.46 -9.27 1.56
C HIS A 56 3.74 -7.77 1.70
N HIS A 57 3.78 -7.27 2.94
CA HIS A 57 3.66 -5.85 3.27
C HIS A 57 4.92 -5.03 2.96
N ARG A 58 6.08 -5.67 2.96
CA ARG A 58 7.38 -5.04 2.64
C ARG A 58 8.42 -6.08 2.28
N MET A 59 9.42 -5.69 1.50
CA MET A 59 10.58 -6.54 1.21
C MET A 59 11.28 -6.95 2.51
N ASP A 60 11.63 -8.24 2.61
CA ASP A 60 12.42 -8.79 3.71
C ASP A 60 13.88 -8.92 3.27
N PRO A 61 14.85 -8.21 3.90
CA PRO A 61 16.25 -8.27 3.52
C PRO A 61 16.94 -9.56 3.95
N ASN A 62 16.34 -10.34 4.87
CA ASN A 62 16.97 -11.48 5.52
C ASN A 62 16.41 -12.84 5.04
N THR A 63 15.21 -12.86 4.45
CA THR A 63 14.59 -14.07 3.92
C THR A 63 14.78 -14.10 2.39
N PRO A 64 15.28 -15.20 1.82
CA PRO A 64 15.34 -15.35 0.37
C PRO A 64 13.98 -15.09 -0.28
N LEU A 65 13.98 -14.38 -1.39
CA LEU A 65 12.73 -13.98 -2.07
C LEU A 65 11.90 -15.20 -2.49
N GLU A 66 12.58 -16.29 -2.88
CA GLU A 66 11.99 -17.57 -3.25
C GLU A 66 11.21 -18.21 -2.10
N GLU A 67 11.71 -18.08 -0.87
CA GLU A 67 11.02 -18.58 0.33
C GLU A 67 9.75 -17.79 0.61
N THR A 68 9.84 -16.46 0.54
CA THR A 68 8.68 -15.57 0.70
C THR A 68 7.63 -15.83 -0.39
N MET A 69 8.02 -15.89 -1.66
CA MET A 69 7.09 -16.16 -2.77
C MET A 69 6.52 -17.58 -2.68
N GLY A 70 7.32 -18.56 -2.26
CA GLY A 70 6.85 -19.93 -2.00
C GLY A 70 5.82 -20.01 -0.88
N ALA A 71 5.93 -19.16 0.16
CA ALA A 71 4.94 -19.05 1.21
C ALA A 71 3.61 -18.47 0.68
N LEU A 72 3.67 -17.42 -0.12
CA LEU A 72 2.49 -16.83 -0.75
C LEU A 72 1.81 -17.82 -1.71
N ALA A 73 2.61 -18.59 -2.46
CA ALA A 73 2.09 -19.65 -3.32
C ALA A 73 1.34 -20.73 -2.52
N GLN A 74 1.89 -21.16 -1.39
CA GLN A 74 1.23 -22.12 -0.51
C GLN A 74 -0.09 -21.58 0.03
N ILE A 75 -0.14 -20.31 0.41
CA ILE A 75 -1.35 -19.63 0.88
C ILE A 75 -2.46 -19.67 -0.18
N VAL A 76 -2.14 -19.30 -1.43
CA VAL A 76 -3.12 -19.35 -2.53
C VAL A 76 -3.56 -20.79 -2.81
N LYS A 77 -2.63 -21.73 -2.93
CA LYS A 77 -2.93 -23.15 -3.16
C LYS A 77 -3.77 -23.79 -2.05
N SER A 78 -3.70 -23.27 -0.83
CA SER A 78 -4.55 -23.71 0.29
C SER A 78 -5.96 -23.11 0.29
N GLY A 79 -6.27 -22.21 -0.66
CA GLY A 79 -7.58 -21.54 -0.76
C GLY A 79 -7.81 -20.44 0.28
N LYS A 80 -6.77 -20.02 1.02
CA LYS A 80 -6.88 -18.96 2.03
C LYS A 80 -6.75 -17.53 1.45
N ALA A 81 -6.26 -17.41 0.22
CA ALA A 81 -6.28 -16.19 -0.57
C ALA A 81 -6.49 -16.55 -2.05
N LEU A 82 -7.18 -15.69 -2.80
CA LEU A 82 -7.37 -15.89 -4.23
C LEU A 82 -6.18 -15.37 -5.04
N TYR A 83 -5.63 -14.23 -4.62
CA TYR A 83 -4.56 -13.51 -5.31
C TYR A 83 -3.46 -13.09 -4.34
N VAL A 84 -2.25 -12.92 -4.90
CA VAL A 84 -1.12 -12.30 -4.21
C VAL A 84 -1.05 -10.82 -4.55
N GLY A 85 -0.77 -10.00 -3.54
CA GLY A 85 -0.32 -8.62 -3.66
C GLY A 85 1.07 -8.44 -3.04
N LEU A 86 1.79 -7.45 -3.51
CA LEU A 86 3.05 -7.01 -2.91
C LEU A 86 2.88 -5.56 -2.43
N SER A 87 3.70 -5.15 -1.46
CA SER A 87 3.67 -3.77 -0.97
C SER A 87 5.08 -3.31 -0.62
N ASN A 88 5.38 -2.04 -0.88
CA ASN A 88 6.70 -1.46 -0.64
C ASN A 88 7.85 -2.20 -1.36
N TYR A 89 7.59 -2.75 -2.52
CA TYR A 89 8.59 -3.32 -3.42
C TYR A 89 9.07 -2.26 -4.40
N ASP A 90 10.36 -2.30 -4.77
CA ASP A 90 10.89 -1.58 -5.92
C ASP A 90 10.68 -2.35 -7.23
N GLY A 91 10.91 -1.69 -8.35
CA GLY A 91 10.71 -2.30 -9.67
C GLY A 91 11.54 -3.56 -9.91
N PRO A 92 12.87 -3.55 -9.66
CA PRO A 92 13.72 -4.74 -9.85
C PRO A 92 13.33 -5.93 -8.99
N THR A 93 12.98 -5.69 -7.71
CA THR A 93 12.58 -6.77 -6.79
C THR A 93 11.19 -7.28 -7.12
N MET A 94 10.25 -6.40 -7.50
CA MET A 94 8.93 -6.80 -8.00
C MET A 94 9.06 -7.70 -9.24
N ALA A 95 9.92 -7.36 -10.21
CA ALA A 95 10.11 -8.16 -11.41
C ALA A 95 10.68 -9.58 -11.10
N LYS A 96 11.55 -9.70 -10.09
CA LYS A 96 12.02 -11.00 -9.61
C LYS A 96 10.92 -11.80 -8.94
N ALA A 97 10.15 -11.15 -8.06
CA ALA A 97 9.03 -11.78 -7.35
C ALA A 97 7.96 -12.27 -8.33
N GLU A 98 7.59 -11.44 -9.31
CA GLU A 98 6.65 -11.79 -10.38
C GLU A 98 7.08 -13.06 -11.12
N ARG A 99 8.32 -13.14 -11.57
CA ARG A 99 8.86 -14.32 -12.26
C ARG A 99 8.75 -15.59 -11.40
N ILE A 100 9.10 -15.51 -10.11
CA ILE A 100 8.99 -16.65 -9.20
C ILE A 100 7.52 -17.08 -9.03
N LEU A 101 6.60 -16.12 -8.89
CA LEU A 101 5.18 -16.42 -8.76
C LEU A 101 4.58 -17.00 -10.04
N ASP A 102 5.01 -16.54 -11.20
CA ASP A 102 4.62 -17.11 -12.51
C ASP A 102 5.12 -18.56 -12.67
N GLU A 103 6.36 -18.87 -12.30
CA GLU A 103 6.91 -20.22 -12.27
C GLU A 103 6.13 -21.14 -11.30
N LEU A 104 5.63 -20.59 -10.21
CA LEU A 104 4.80 -21.31 -9.24
C LEU A 104 3.32 -21.38 -9.64
N HIS A 105 2.93 -20.79 -10.77
CA HIS A 105 1.54 -20.67 -11.25
C HIS A 105 0.60 -20.01 -10.23
N VAL A 106 1.03 -18.89 -9.67
CA VAL A 106 0.28 -18.14 -8.66
C VAL A 106 -0.06 -16.74 -9.17
N PRO A 107 -1.34 -16.34 -9.14
CA PRO A 107 -1.77 -15.06 -9.66
C PRO A 107 -1.32 -13.89 -8.76
N PHE A 108 -0.31 -13.15 -9.22
CA PHE A 108 0.09 -11.87 -8.68
C PHE A 108 -0.59 -10.75 -9.48
N VAL A 109 -1.30 -9.85 -8.80
CA VAL A 109 -2.18 -8.89 -9.50
C VAL A 109 -1.84 -7.43 -9.24
N ILE A 110 -1.22 -7.08 -8.09
CA ILE A 110 -1.16 -5.69 -7.66
C ILE A 110 -0.01 -5.41 -6.71
N ASN A 111 0.61 -4.22 -6.83
CA ASN A 111 1.54 -3.69 -5.85
C ASN A 111 0.92 -2.48 -5.13
N GLN A 112 1.16 -2.34 -3.83
CA GLN A 112 0.70 -1.21 -3.03
C GLN A 112 1.89 -0.43 -2.50
N ASN A 113 2.00 0.84 -2.89
CA ASN A 113 3.13 1.69 -2.52
C ASN A 113 2.69 3.10 -2.14
N ARG A 114 3.55 3.81 -1.39
CA ARG A 114 3.38 5.23 -1.14
C ARG A 114 3.59 5.99 -2.44
N TYR A 115 2.61 6.82 -2.80
CA TYR A 115 2.73 7.69 -3.95
C TYR A 115 1.82 8.91 -3.80
N SER A 116 2.37 10.08 -4.02
CA SER A 116 1.67 11.36 -3.99
C SER A 116 2.45 12.40 -4.80
N ILE A 117 1.90 13.59 -4.95
CA ILE A 117 2.62 14.73 -5.55
C ILE A 117 3.95 15.00 -4.82
N LEU A 118 3.98 14.81 -3.47
CA LEU A 118 5.15 15.06 -2.62
C LEU A 118 6.11 13.87 -2.50
N ASP A 119 5.65 12.65 -2.70
CA ASP A 119 6.49 11.45 -2.67
C ASP A 119 6.40 10.71 -4.01
N ARG A 120 7.44 10.85 -4.80
CA ARG A 120 7.54 10.28 -6.15
C ARG A 120 8.61 9.19 -6.25
N SER A 121 8.87 8.50 -5.14
CA SER A 121 9.88 7.44 -5.06
C SER A 121 9.63 6.28 -6.03
N VAL A 122 8.37 5.93 -6.27
CA VAL A 122 7.97 4.85 -7.20
C VAL A 122 8.32 5.13 -8.67
N GLU A 123 8.47 6.39 -9.05
CA GLU A 123 8.95 6.78 -10.37
C GLU A 123 10.46 6.53 -10.50
N LYS A 124 11.22 6.81 -9.41
CA LYS A 124 12.69 6.75 -9.39
C LYS A 124 13.23 5.34 -9.19
N ASN A 125 12.50 4.50 -8.44
CA ASN A 125 12.91 3.12 -8.14
C ASN A 125 12.46 2.09 -9.20
N GLY A 126 11.90 2.55 -10.32
CA GLY A 126 11.49 1.71 -11.46
C GLY A 126 10.17 0.96 -11.27
N LEU A 127 9.48 1.11 -10.12
CA LEU A 127 8.23 0.38 -9.85
C LEU A 127 7.13 0.77 -10.83
N LEU A 128 6.93 2.07 -11.06
CA LEU A 128 5.89 2.57 -11.94
C LEU A 128 6.02 1.98 -13.37
N LYS A 129 7.25 1.99 -13.90
CA LYS A 129 7.55 1.38 -15.20
C LYS A 129 7.31 -0.13 -15.20
N GLN A 130 7.71 -0.83 -14.13
CA GLN A 130 7.57 -2.28 -14.03
C GLN A 130 6.10 -2.70 -13.94
N THR A 131 5.29 -2.05 -13.11
CA THR A 131 3.85 -2.36 -12.98
C THR A 131 3.12 -2.19 -14.31
N TYR A 132 3.40 -1.10 -15.03
CA TYR A 132 2.81 -0.85 -16.34
C TYR A 132 3.24 -1.91 -17.37
N ALA A 133 4.54 -2.20 -17.45
CA ALA A 133 5.09 -3.16 -18.42
C ALA A 133 4.55 -4.58 -18.21
N SER A 134 4.29 -4.98 -16.96
CA SER A 134 3.78 -6.31 -16.63
C SER A 134 2.25 -6.38 -16.55
N GLY A 135 1.53 -5.28 -16.79
CA GLY A 135 0.07 -5.23 -16.70
C GLY A 135 -0.47 -5.46 -15.28
N LYS A 136 0.34 -5.18 -14.24
CA LYS A 136 -0.07 -5.27 -12.84
C LYS A 136 -0.64 -3.95 -12.36
N GLY A 137 -1.55 -4.01 -11.37
CA GLY A 137 -2.10 -2.82 -10.76
C GLY A 137 -1.15 -2.15 -9.77
N LEU A 138 -1.34 -0.84 -9.57
CA LEU A 138 -0.72 -0.07 -8.50
C LEU A 138 -1.81 0.58 -7.64
N ILE A 139 -1.80 0.28 -6.34
CA ILE A 139 -2.58 1.01 -5.33
C ILE A 139 -1.67 2.00 -4.62
N CYS A 140 -2.08 3.27 -4.56
CA CYS A 140 -1.31 4.31 -3.90
C CYS A 140 -1.84 4.54 -2.48
N PHE A 141 -1.01 4.35 -1.46
CA PHE A 141 -1.34 4.78 -0.10
C PHE A 141 -0.72 6.15 0.22
N SER A 142 -1.31 6.85 1.21
CA SER A 142 -0.96 8.24 1.55
C SER A 142 -1.03 9.23 0.37
N PRO A 143 -2.08 9.18 -0.46
CA PRO A 143 -2.22 10.07 -1.63
C PRO A 143 -2.25 11.55 -1.22
N LEU A 144 -2.71 11.85 -0.01
CA LEU A 144 -2.76 13.19 0.57
C LEU A 144 -1.55 13.53 1.46
N ALA A 145 -0.46 12.73 1.38
CA ALA A 145 0.79 12.96 2.10
C ALA A 145 0.57 13.27 3.60
N GLN A 146 -0.10 12.38 4.33
CA GLN A 146 -0.44 12.53 5.74
C GLN A 146 -1.34 13.76 6.06
N GLY A 147 -2.10 14.24 5.07
CA GLY A 147 -2.97 15.40 5.17
C GLY A 147 -2.33 16.72 4.71
N MET A 148 -1.05 16.72 4.33
CA MET A 148 -0.39 17.93 3.81
C MET A 148 -1.03 18.45 2.51
N LEU A 149 -1.50 17.56 1.65
CA LEU A 149 -2.21 17.90 0.41
C LEU A 149 -3.70 18.12 0.64
N THR A 150 -4.02 18.83 1.73
CA THR A 150 -5.37 19.33 2.06
C THR A 150 -5.26 20.79 2.48
N ASP A 151 -6.38 21.43 2.79
CA ASP A 151 -6.43 22.81 3.31
C ASP A 151 -5.90 22.95 4.75
N ARG A 152 -5.74 21.81 5.46
CA ARG A 152 -5.43 21.73 6.89
C ARG A 152 -4.16 22.45 7.30
N TYR A 153 -3.14 22.50 6.45
CA TYR A 153 -1.80 23.04 6.76
C TYR A 153 -1.42 24.28 5.97
N LEU A 154 -2.33 24.84 5.17
CA LEU A 154 -2.05 25.99 4.30
C LEU A 154 -1.72 27.27 5.07
N LYS A 155 -2.43 27.51 6.18
CA LYS A 155 -2.27 28.72 7.01
C LYS A 155 -1.65 28.40 8.35
N ASP A 156 -2.25 27.49 9.09
CA ASP A 156 -1.95 27.21 10.49
C ASP A 156 -1.43 25.79 10.71
N MET A 157 -1.04 25.48 11.95
CA MET A 157 -0.73 24.14 12.43
C MET A 157 -1.82 23.75 13.45
N PRO A 158 -2.88 23.02 13.04
CA PRO A 158 -3.94 22.67 13.98
C PRO A 158 -3.44 21.81 15.13
N ALA A 159 -3.81 22.15 16.36
CA ALA A 159 -3.37 21.44 17.58
C ALA A 159 -3.81 19.97 17.62
N ASP A 160 -4.88 19.62 16.89
CA ASP A 160 -5.37 18.26 16.72
C ASP A 160 -4.76 17.53 15.52
N SER A 161 -3.82 18.18 14.80
CA SER A 161 -3.20 17.63 13.61
C SER A 161 -2.25 16.47 13.93
N ARG A 162 -2.02 15.62 12.92
CA ARG A 162 -1.07 14.50 13.02
C ARG A 162 0.36 14.97 13.29
N ALA A 163 0.76 16.11 12.75
CA ALA A 163 2.09 16.67 12.96
C ALA A 163 2.33 17.05 14.44
N VAL A 164 1.28 17.47 15.14
CA VAL A 164 1.35 17.88 16.56
C VAL A 164 1.12 16.69 17.50
N LYS A 165 0.09 15.85 17.22
CA LYS A 165 -0.31 14.75 18.12
C LYS A 165 0.47 13.47 17.93
N ASP A 166 0.95 13.19 16.71
CA ASP A 166 1.57 11.93 16.36
C ASP A 166 2.77 12.16 15.43
N GLY A 167 3.88 12.57 15.99
CA GLY A 167 5.14 12.84 15.27
C GLY A 167 5.82 11.62 14.62
N ARG A 168 5.18 10.43 14.58
CA ARG A 168 5.79 9.23 13.98
C ARG A 168 5.93 9.29 12.46
N PHE A 169 5.03 9.98 11.77
CA PHE A 169 4.96 9.97 10.31
C PHE A 169 4.99 11.34 9.66
N LEU A 170 4.74 12.40 10.43
CA LEU A 170 4.73 13.77 9.97
C LEU A 170 5.21 14.68 11.12
N HIS A 171 6.18 15.53 10.85
CA HIS A 171 6.75 16.49 11.79
C HIS A 171 6.38 17.93 11.43
N GLU A 172 6.33 18.82 12.43
CA GLU A 172 5.96 20.22 12.23
C GLU A 172 6.92 20.97 11.30
N ASP A 173 8.22 20.70 11.43
CA ASP A 173 9.27 21.28 10.58
C ASP A 173 9.10 20.91 9.09
N GLN A 174 8.69 19.66 8.82
CA GLN A 174 8.39 19.22 7.45
C GLN A 174 7.20 19.98 6.88
N VAL A 175 6.14 20.16 7.67
CA VAL A 175 4.95 20.92 7.24
C VAL A 175 5.34 22.37 6.95
N LEU A 176 6.10 23.01 7.85
CA LEU A 176 6.53 24.39 7.67
C LEU A 176 7.42 24.57 6.44
N ALA A 177 8.36 23.66 6.23
CA ALA A 177 9.25 23.69 5.05
C ALA A 177 8.47 23.45 3.73
N THR A 178 7.41 22.65 3.76
CA THR A 178 6.62 22.31 2.57
C THR A 178 5.52 23.32 2.28
N ARG A 179 5.09 24.11 3.26
CA ARG A 179 3.95 25.05 3.16
C ARG A 179 3.99 26.00 1.93
N PRO A 180 5.12 26.59 1.55
CA PRO A 180 5.17 27.43 0.33
C PRO A 180 4.73 26.65 -0.92
N LEU A 181 5.18 25.40 -1.07
CA LEU A 181 4.77 24.52 -2.18
C LEU A 181 3.29 24.15 -2.08
N LEU A 182 2.77 23.87 -0.87
CA LEU A 182 1.36 23.55 -0.67
C LEU A 182 0.46 24.71 -1.11
N ASN A 183 0.85 25.96 -0.79
CA ASN A 183 0.11 27.14 -1.21
C ASN A 183 0.11 27.31 -2.75
N GLN A 184 1.25 27.10 -3.41
CA GLN A 184 1.33 27.12 -4.89
C GLN A 184 0.42 26.04 -5.51
N LEU A 185 0.45 24.82 -4.98
CA LEU A 185 -0.43 23.74 -5.44
C LEU A 185 -1.91 24.05 -5.21
N ASN A 186 -2.24 24.71 -4.09
CA ASN A 186 -3.60 25.15 -3.81
C ASN A 186 -4.08 26.25 -4.75
N GLU A 187 -3.21 27.17 -5.14
CA GLU A 187 -3.51 28.19 -6.18
C GLU A 187 -3.80 27.53 -7.53
N ILE A 188 -3.01 26.51 -7.90
CA ILE A 188 -3.27 25.72 -9.13
C ILE A 188 -4.63 25.02 -9.02
N ALA A 189 -4.94 24.35 -7.89
CA ALA A 189 -6.22 23.70 -7.69
C ALA A 189 -7.39 24.68 -7.80
N ALA A 190 -7.29 25.84 -7.15
CA ALA A 190 -8.30 26.90 -7.23
C ALA A 190 -8.53 27.40 -8.65
N GLY A 191 -7.49 27.46 -9.49
CA GLY A 191 -7.60 27.81 -10.91
C GLY A 191 -8.45 26.84 -11.74
N TYR A 192 -8.66 25.62 -11.24
CA TYR A 192 -9.51 24.58 -11.82
C TYR A 192 -10.82 24.36 -11.01
N ASP A 193 -11.16 25.26 -10.10
CA ASP A 193 -12.31 25.13 -9.19
C ASP A 193 -12.28 23.82 -8.36
N MET A 194 -11.08 23.41 -7.94
CA MET A 194 -10.83 22.20 -7.17
C MET A 194 -10.24 22.53 -5.80
N LYS A 195 -10.48 21.65 -4.82
CA LYS A 195 -9.71 21.63 -3.58
C LYS A 195 -8.32 21.01 -3.82
N LEU A 196 -7.35 21.35 -2.99
CA LEU A 196 -6.00 20.77 -3.07
C LEU A 196 -6.04 19.23 -2.96
N SER A 197 -6.91 18.68 -2.11
CA SER A 197 -7.09 17.22 -1.99
C SER A 197 -7.64 16.58 -3.26
N GLU A 198 -8.56 17.25 -3.95
CA GLU A 198 -9.12 16.77 -5.22
C GLU A 198 -8.06 16.79 -6.32
N LEU A 199 -7.28 17.88 -6.43
CA LEU A 199 -6.13 17.95 -7.32
C LEU A 199 -5.14 16.82 -7.06
N ALA A 200 -4.80 16.54 -5.79
CA ALA A 200 -3.85 15.50 -5.43
C ALA A 200 -4.31 14.10 -5.84
N ILE A 201 -5.59 13.79 -5.65
CA ILE A 201 -6.18 12.51 -6.06
C ILE A 201 -6.28 12.44 -7.59
N ALA A 202 -6.78 13.47 -8.25
CA ALA A 202 -6.89 13.52 -9.71
C ALA A 202 -5.54 13.36 -10.40
N TRP A 203 -4.48 13.99 -9.84
CA TRP A 203 -3.12 13.85 -10.35
C TRP A 203 -2.62 12.40 -10.34
N LEU A 204 -2.95 11.62 -9.30
CA LEU A 204 -2.63 10.20 -9.23
C LEU A 204 -3.46 9.38 -10.22
N LEU A 205 -4.78 9.58 -10.22
CA LEU A 205 -5.70 8.77 -11.03
C LEU A 205 -5.59 9.07 -12.54
N ASN A 206 -4.96 10.18 -12.92
CA ASN A 206 -4.67 10.48 -14.33
C ASN A 206 -3.44 9.72 -14.87
N LYS A 207 -2.74 8.95 -14.05
CA LYS A 207 -1.61 8.12 -14.48
C LYS A 207 -2.09 6.72 -14.87
N PRO A 208 -1.76 6.23 -16.09
CA PRO A 208 -2.22 4.94 -16.58
C PRO A 208 -1.73 3.75 -15.73
N GLU A 209 -0.65 3.95 -14.97
CA GLU A 209 -0.07 2.93 -14.08
C GLU A 209 -0.84 2.80 -12.76
N VAL A 210 -1.61 3.81 -12.37
CA VAL A 210 -2.33 3.83 -11.09
C VAL A 210 -3.72 3.25 -11.25
N THR A 211 -3.99 2.17 -10.53
CA THR A 211 -5.31 1.51 -10.54
C THR A 211 -6.29 2.20 -9.60
N THR A 212 -5.83 2.54 -8.39
CA THR A 212 -6.67 3.17 -7.36
C THR A 212 -5.82 3.78 -6.24
N VAL A 213 -6.47 4.55 -5.38
CA VAL A 213 -5.86 5.18 -4.20
C VAL A 213 -6.57 4.75 -2.92
N LEU A 214 -5.85 4.75 -1.80
CA LEU A 214 -6.42 4.55 -0.46
C LEU A 214 -6.61 5.91 0.21
N ILE A 215 -7.83 6.23 0.58
CA ILE A 215 -8.23 7.45 1.27
C ILE A 215 -8.86 7.18 2.63
#